data_a8443bdc2f1ab055e023c1884bc40d86
#
_entry.id   a8443bdc2f1ab055e023c1884bc40d86
#
_cell.length_a   1.000
_cell.length_b   1.000
_cell.length_c   1.000
_cell.angle_alpha   90.00
_cell.angle_beta   90.00
_cell.angle_gamma   90.00
#
_symmetry.space_group_name_H-M   'P 1'
#
loop_
_entity.id
_entity.type
_entity.pdbx_description
1 polymer ?
#
loop_
_entity_poly.entity_id
_entity_poly.type
_entity_poly.pdbx_seq_one_letter_code
_entity_poly.pdbx_strand_id
1 'polypeptide(L)'
;MDEIIRQIKNQTEINFINIKDQIEAADLEAIFDGVNGSRYIFHNLHSMDRFFINPVAYVYEGEKLFGIPENLSVISTEREGYVADTSIVIPREKLLAYFDFVKNKIEKYFDELTAETLLQKPEGCEYTRLELILGQFRHQMWHVGLSSAITFEGKKIWNEFTGLNGLRKMIKMK
;
A
#
# COMPACT_ATOMS: atom_id res chain seq x y z
N MET A 1 6.24 -20.15 -13.53
CA MET A 1 6.35 -19.35 -12.27
C MET A 1 6.69 -20.30 -11.14
N ASP A 2 7.77 -20.01 -10.43
CA ASP A 2 8.21 -20.78 -9.28
C ASP A 2 7.14 -20.83 -8.17
N GLU A 3 7.07 -21.95 -7.46
CA GLU A 3 6.06 -22.16 -6.41
C GLU A 3 6.15 -21.09 -5.32
N ILE A 4 7.35 -20.71 -4.88
CA ILE A 4 7.53 -19.67 -3.86
C ILE A 4 7.05 -18.31 -4.36
N ILE A 5 7.31 -17.96 -5.62
CA ILE A 5 6.84 -16.71 -6.23
C ILE A 5 5.31 -16.71 -6.30
N ARG A 6 4.72 -17.85 -6.69
CA ARG A 6 3.26 -17.99 -6.73
C ARG A 6 2.63 -17.80 -5.34
N GLN A 7 3.23 -18.34 -4.29
CA GLN A 7 2.74 -18.17 -2.91
C GLN A 7 2.81 -16.69 -2.47
N ILE A 8 3.93 -16.02 -2.75
CA ILE A 8 4.09 -14.59 -2.41
C ILE A 8 3.10 -13.73 -3.21
N LYS A 9 2.94 -13.98 -4.51
CA LYS A 9 1.96 -13.28 -5.36
C LYS A 9 0.54 -13.44 -4.81
N ASN A 10 0.16 -14.64 -4.41
CA ASN A 10 -1.15 -14.90 -3.80
C ASN A 10 -1.37 -14.11 -2.49
N GLN A 11 -0.35 -13.97 -1.64
CA GLN A 11 -0.44 -13.15 -0.43
C GLN A 11 -0.52 -11.66 -0.77
N THR A 12 0.18 -11.22 -1.81
CA THR A 12 0.10 -9.84 -2.31
C THR A 12 -1.32 -9.52 -2.81
N GLU A 13 -1.98 -10.45 -3.51
CA GLU A 13 -3.37 -10.28 -3.94
C GLU A 13 -4.34 -10.11 -2.77
N ILE A 14 -4.14 -10.87 -1.68
CA ILE A 14 -4.94 -10.69 -0.45
C ILE A 14 -4.71 -9.27 0.13
N ASN A 15 -3.47 -8.79 0.16
CA ASN A 15 -3.16 -7.45 0.61
C ASN A 15 -3.84 -6.39 -0.27
N PHE A 16 -3.83 -6.55 -1.59
CA PHE A 16 -4.51 -5.64 -2.51
C PHE A 16 -6.01 -5.57 -2.27
N ILE A 17 -6.67 -6.70 -1.99
CA ILE A 17 -8.09 -6.71 -1.64
C ILE A 17 -8.33 -5.91 -0.37
N ASN A 18 -7.59 -6.19 0.69
CA ASN A 18 -7.76 -5.49 1.97
C ASN A 18 -7.49 -3.99 1.85
N ILE A 19 -6.47 -3.58 1.06
CA ILE A 19 -6.17 -2.16 0.81
C ILE A 19 -7.29 -1.51 0.02
N LYS A 20 -7.80 -2.16 -1.03
CA LYS A 20 -8.89 -1.62 -1.85
C LYS A 20 -10.16 -1.44 -1.02
N ASP A 21 -10.58 -2.46 -0.28
CA ASP A 21 -11.74 -2.41 0.60
C ASP A 21 -11.58 -1.29 1.64
N GLN A 22 -10.35 -1.10 2.16
CA GLN A 22 -10.02 0.01 3.05
C GLN A 22 -10.22 1.37 2.37
N ILE A 23 -9.72 1.55 1.15
CA ILE A 23 -9.90 2.83 0.42
C ILE A 23 -11.38 3.11 0.20
N GLU A 24 -12.17 2.09 -0.18
CA GLU A 24 -13.60 2.22 -0.49
C GLU A 24 -14.44 2.56 0.74
N ALA A 25 -14.12 2.01 1.91
CA ALA A 25 -14.91 2.21 3.14
C ALA A 25 -14.43 3.37 4.02
N ALA A 26 -13.17 3.81 3.88
CA ALA A 26 -12.52 4.74 4.80
C ALA A 26 -13.27 6.04 5.02
N ASP A 27 -13.17 6.58 6.23
CA ASP A 27 -13.48 7.97 6.52
C ASP A 27 -12.26 8.83 6.17
N LEU A 28 -12.31 9.46 4.99
CA LEU A 28 -11.19 10.25 4.46
C LEU A 28 -10.97 11.57 5.21
N GLU A 29 -12.01 12.08 5.87
CA GLU A 29 -11.99 13.37 6.58
C GLU A 29 -11.70 13.20 8.08
N ALA A 30 -11.86 12.00 8.63
CA ALA A 30 -11.61 11.75 10.04
C ALA A 30 -10.16 12.12 10.41
N ILE A 31 -10.01 12.89 11.48
CA ILE A 31 -8.70 13.35 11.96
C ILE A 31 -8.20 12.39 13.04
N PHE A 32 -6.98 11.92 12.84
CA PHE A 32 -6.23 11.16 13.84
C PHE A 32 -4.82 11.74 13.94
N ASP A 33 -4.37 12.05 15.15
CA ASP A 33 -3.07 12.68 15.42
C ASP A 33 -2.77 13.90 14.51
N GLY A 34 -3.80 14.75 14.32
CA GLY A 34 -3.70 15.97 13.51
C GLY A 34 -3.70 15.75 11.99
N VAL A 35 -3.84 14.53 11.50
CA VAL A 35 -3.81 14.19 10.07
C VAL A 35 -5.11 13.50 9.65
N ASN A 36 -5.65 13.85 8.48
CA ASN A 36 -6.88 13.23 7.99
C ASN A 36 -6.69 11.80 7.42
N GLY A 37 -7.76 11.02 7.41
CA GLY A 37 -7.76 9.61 6.99
C GLY A 37 -7.24 9.37 5.58
N SER A 38 -7.49 10.30 4.65
CA SER A 38 -7.01 10.17 3.27
C SER A 38 -5.48 10.14 3.17
N ARG A 39 -4.82 10.88 4.07
CA ARG A 39 -3.36 10.96 4.14
C ARG A 39 -2.74 9.67 4.67
N TYR A 40 -3.37 9.00 5.65
CA TYR A 40 -2.93 7.68 6.13
C TYR A 40 -3.01 6.63 5.03
N ILE A 41 -4.07 6.67 4.21
CA ILE A 41 -4.19 5.77 3.05
C ILE A 41 -3.13 6.08 2.00
N PHE A 42 -2.94 7.36 1.67
CA PHE A 42 -1.93 7.77 0.69
C PHE A 42 -0.53 7.40 1.14
N HIS A 43 -0.18 7.59 2.42
CA HIS A 43 1.10 7.16 2.98
C HIS A 43 1.32 5.66 2.77
N ASN A 44 0.32 4.83 3.03
CA ASN A 44 0.41 3.39 2.80
C ASN A 44 0.67 3.05 1.32
N LEU A 45 -0.08 3.67 0.40
CA LEU A 45 0.09 3.48 -1.04
C LEU A 45 1.45 3.97 -1.54
N HIS A 46 1.87 5.15 -1.10
CA HIS A 46 3.17 5.72 -1.45
C HIS A 46 4.33 4.86 -0.93
N SER A 47 4.23 4.35 0.29
CA SER A 47 5.21 3.43 0.85
C SER A 47 5.29 2.13 0.05
N MET A 48 4.15 1.59 -0.37
CA MET A 48 4.09 0.41 -1.23
C MET A 48 4.75 0.67 -2.59
N ASP A 49 4.47 1.80 -3.24
CA ASP A 49 5.06 2.19 -4.50
C ASP A 49 6.59 2.34 -4.41
N ARG A 50 7.06 2.96 -3.33
CA ARG A 50 8.47 3.25 -3.12
C ARG A 50 9.29 2.03 -2.74
N PHE A 51 8.79 1.22 -1.80
CA PHE A 51 9.60 0.21 -1.11
C PHE A 51 9.37 -1.23 -1.56
N PHE A 52 8.34 -1.51 -2.37
CA PHE A 52 8.03 -2.89 -2.76
C PHE A 52 9.07 -3.48 -3.73
N ILE A 53 9.61 -2.68 -4.64
CA ILE A 53 10.50 -3.14 -5.73
C ILE A 53 11.95 -2.75 -5.47
N ASN A 54 12.26 -1.47 -5.55
CA ASN A 54 13.60 -0.92 -5.29
C ASN A 54 13.50 0.53 -4.80
N PRO A 55 13.65 0.79 -3.50
CA PRO A 55 13.53 2.14 -2.96
C PRO A 55 14.63 3.12 -3.41
N VAL A 56 15.77 2.59 -3.88
CA VAL A 56 16.90 3.42 -4.34
C VAL A 56 16.68 3.97 -5.75
N ALA A 57 16.08 3.16 -6.62
CA ALA A 57 15.76 3.54 -7.99
C ALA A 57 14.35 4.17 -8.13
N TYR A 58 13.66 4.42 -7.00
CA TYR A 58 12.32 4.94 -7.00
C TYR A 58 12.25 6.38 -7.50
N VAL A 59 11.28 6.63 -8.37
CA VAL A 59 10.89 7.97 -8.83
C VAL A 59 9.38 8.11 -8.65
N TYR A 60 8.96 9.14 -7.94
CA TYR A 60 7.53 9.40 -7.72
C TYR A 60 6.88 10.01 -8.97
N GLU A 61 5.83 9.39 -9.45
CA GLU A 61 5.05 9.83 -10.61
C GLU A 61 3.63 10.31 -10.28
N GLY A 62 3.20 10.13 -9.03
CA GLY A 62 1.81 10.39 -8.61
C GLY A 62 1.37 11.84 -8.74
N GLU A 63 2.27 12.80 -8.60
CA GLU A 63 1.93 14.22 -8.82
C GLU A 63 1.58 14.49 -10.28
N LYS A 64 2.40 13.99 -11.21
CA LYS A 64 2.18 14.14 -12.66
C LYS A 64 0.94 13.41 -13.13
N LEU A 65 0.71 12.18 -12.65
CA LEU A 65 -0.36 11.32 -13.16
C LEU A 65 -1.72 11.56 -12.50
N PHE A 66 -1.73 11.90 -11.22
CA PHE A 66 -2.96 11.99 -10.42
C PHE A 66 -3.13 13.33 -9.70
N GLY A 67 -2.14 14.24 -9.82
CA GLY A 67 -2.15 15.52 -9.12
C GLY A 67 -2.15 15.36 -7.60
N ILE A 68 -1.39 14.37 -7.08
CA ILE A 68 -1.20 14.16 -5.64
C ILE A 68 0.25 14.52 -5.31
N PRO A 69 0.54 15.63 -4.62
CA PRO A 69 1.88 16.00 -4.21
C PRO A 69 2.50 14.95 -3.28
N GLU A 70 3.79 14.62 -3.47
CA GLU A 70 4.48 13.58 -2.69
C GLU A 70 4.51 13.88 -1.19
N ASN A 71 4.67 15.16 -0.82
CA ASN A 71 4.72 15.59 0.58
C ASN A 71 3.44 15.29 1.38
N LEU A 72 2.32 15.01 0.69
CA LEU A 72 1.10 14.54 1.35
C LEU A 72 1.25 13.13 1.95
N SER A 73 2.28 12.37 1.60
CA SER A 73 2.60 11.09 2.23
C SER A 73 3.19 11.20 3.63
N VAL A 74 3.63 12.39 4.05
CA VAL A 74 4.19 12.62 5.41
C VAL A 74 3.04 12.71 6.42
N ILE A 75 3.05 11.83 7.43
CA ILE A 75 2.00 11.73 8.47
C ILE A 75 2.53 11.93 9.89
N SER A 76 3.82 12.24 10.08
CA SER A 76 4.42 12.46 11.39
C SER A 76 5.34 13.68 11.38
N THR A 77 5.06 14.64 12.26
CA THR A 77 5.92 15.81 12.49
C THR A 77 7.17 15.47 13.27
N GLU A 78 7.11 14.48 14.16
CA GLU A 78 8.21 14.15 15.06
C GLU A 78 9.42 13.56 14.33
N ARG A 79 9.16 12.75 13.28
CA ARG A 79 10.22 12.10 12.52
C ARG A 79 10.79 12.93 11.39
N GLU A 80 9.95 13.72 10.75
CA GLU A 80 10.26 14.35 9.46
C GLU A 80 10.27 15.87 9.55
N GLY A 81 9.94 16.43 10.73
CA GLY A 81 9.97 17.87 11.01
C GLY A 81 8.97 18.70 10.21
N TYR A 82 8.16 18.06 9.36
CA TYR A 82 7.20 18.71 8.50
C TYR A 82 6.02 17.80 8.17
N VAL A 83 4.82 18.31 8.36
CA VAL A 83 3.58 17.71 7.82
C VAL A 83 2.94 18.75 6.91
N ALA A 84 2.60 18.36 5.68
CA ALA A 84 1.85 19.22 4.78
C ALA A 84 0.49 19.59 5.40
N ASP A 85 -0.14 20.64 4.89
CA ASP A 85 -1.44 21.12 5.34
C ASP A 85 -2.42 19.95 5.53
N THR A 86 -2.83 19.75 6.80
CA THR A 86 -3.66 18.62 7.21
C THR A 86 -5.13 18.79 6.80
N SER A 87 -5.53 19.98 6.33
CA SER A 87 -6.87 20.24 5.78
C SER A 87 -7.04 19.65 4.37
N ILE A 88 -5.95 19.32 3.67
CA ILE A 88 -6.02 18.75 2.32
C ILE A 88 -6.47 17.30 2.41
N VAL A 89 -7.68 17.04 1.94
CA VAL A 89 -8.24 15.69 1.80
C VAL A 89 -8.02 15.21 0.35
N ILE A 90 -7.37 14.06 0.21
CA ILE A 90 -7.16 13.44 -1.11
C ILE A 90 -8.47 12.73 -1.51
N PRO A 91 -9.07 13.06 -2.67
CA PRO A 91 -10.30 12.44 -3.13
C PRO A 91 -10.14 10.93 -3.33
N ARG A 92 -11.19 10.17 -3.01
CA ARG A 92 -11.21 8.69 -3.09
C ARG A 92 -10.86 8.17 -4.47
N GLU A 93 -11.40 8.79 -5.51
CA GLU A 93 -11.11 8.43 -6.90
C GLU A 93 -9.62 8.55 -7.27
N LYS A 94 -8.92 9.53 -6.71
CA LYS A 94 -7.47 9.67 -6.89
C LYS A 94 -6.70 8.59 -6.15
N LEU A 95 -7.12 8.23 -4.93
CA LEU A 95 -6.52 7.15 -4.16
C LEU A 95 -6.71 5.80 -4.86
N LEU A 96 -7.89 5.53 -5.41
CA LEU A 96 -8.17 4.31 -6.19
C LEU A 96 -7.34 4.27 -7.48
N ALA A 97 -7.26 5.38 -8.21
CA ALA A 97 -6.45 5.45 -9.43
C ALA A 97 -4.96 5.22 -9.14
N TYR A 98 -4.44 5.80 -8.06
CA TYR A 98 -3.06 5.58 -7.62
C TYR A 98 -2.84 4.13 -7.13
N PHE A 99 -3.79 3.57 -6.39
CA PHE A 99 -3.76 2.15 -6.02
C PHE A 99 -3.66 1.23 -7.24
N ASP A 100 -4.51 1.44 -8.26
CA ASP A 100 -4.49 0.63 -9.47
C ASP A 100 -3.16 0.76 -10.24
N PHE A 101 -2.58 1.95 -10.27
CA PHE A 101 -1.25 2.19 -10.85
C PHE A 101 -0.17 1.38 -10.12
N VAL A 102 -0.12 1.46 -8.79
CA VAL A 102 0.87 0.75 -7.96
C VAL A 102 0.67 -0.77 -8.06
N LYS A 103 -0.59 -1.23 -8.01
CA LYS A 103 -0.94 -2.65 -8.17
C LYS A 103 -0.42 -3.19 -9.50
N ASN A 104 -0.70 -2.52 -10.62
CA ASN A 104 -0.25 -2.93 -11.95
C ASN A 104 1.28 -2.99 -12.07
N LYS A 105 1.99 -2.06 -11.42
CA LYS A 105 3.46 -2.03 -11.36
C LYS A 105 4.00 -3.26 -10.61
N ILE A 106 3.40 -3.61 -9.49
CA ILE A 106 3.80 -4.77 -8.68
C ILE A 106 3.43 -6.09 -9.40
N GLU A 107 2.28 -6.17 -10.06
CA GLU A 107 1.90 -7.36 -10.84
C GLU A 107 2.91 -7.65 -11.96
N LYS A 108 3.34 -6.63 -12.71
CA LYS A 108 4.39 -6.76 -13.72
C LYS A 108 5.73 -7.19 -13.12
N TYR A 109 6.08 -6.65 -11.95
CA TYR A 109 7.29 -7.06 -11.24
C TYR A 109 7.30 -8.56 -10.90
N PHE A 110 6.16 -9.13 -10.51
CA PHE A 110 6.06 -10.57 -10.27
C PHE A 110 6.27 -11.43 -11.53
N ASP A 111 6.00 -10.91 -12.71
CA ASP A 111 6.23 -11.66 -13.95
C ASP A 111 7.74 -11.80 -14.28
N GLU A 112 8.58 -10.94 -13.71
CA GLU A 112 10.05 -10.94 -13.86
C GLU A 112 10.78 -11.68 -12.72
N LEU A 113 10.11 -11.96 -11.58
CA LEU A 113 10.72 -12.59 -10.43
C LEU A 113 10.92 -14.11 -10.61
N THR A 114 12.07 -14.56 -10.15
CA THR A 114 12.41 -15.99 -9.97
C THR A 114 12.77 -16.27 -8.51
N ALA A 115 12.78 -17.54 -8.11
CA ALA A 115 13.23 -17.93 -6.77
C ALA A 115 14.66 -17.48 -6.48
N GLU A 116 15.53 -17.47 -7.50
CA GLU A 116 16.92 -17.01 -7.37
C GLU A 116 16.98 -15.50 -7.16
N THR A 117 16.32 -14.71 -8.04
CA THR A 117 16.35 -13.25 -7.95
C THR A 117 15.65 -12.72 -6.70
N LEU A 118 14.69 -13.46 -6.15
CA LEU A 118 14.00 -13.12 -4.91
C LEU A 118 14.96 -12.93 -3.73
N LEU A 119 16.02 -13.74 -3.66
CA LEU A 119 17.03 -13.68 -2.59
C LEU A 119 18.19 -12.71 -2.90
N GLN A 120 18.18 -12.10 -4.08
CA GLN A 120 19.17 -11.10 -4.46
C GLN A 120 18.71 -9.70 -4.09
N LYS A 121 19.68 -8.81 -3.85
CA LYS A 121 19.42 -7.39 -3.61
C LYS A 121 19.16 -6.68 -4.95
N PRO A 122 18.18 -5.75 -5.03
CA PRO A 122 18.13 -4.80 -6.13
C PRO A 122 19.38 -3.92 -6.16
N GLU A 123 19.72 -3.39 -7.31
CA GLU A 123 20.88 -2.49 -7.45
C GLU A 123 20.83 -1.32 -6.47
N GLY A 124 21.95 -1.11 -5.76
CA GLY A 124 22.09 -0.06 -4.76
C GLY A 124 21.33 -0.27 -3.44
N CYS A 125 20.53 -1.33 -3.32
CA CYS A 125 19.72 -1.62 -2.13
C CYS A 125 20.47 -2.53 -1.14
N GLU A 126 20.29 -2.27 0.16
CA GLU A 126 20.87 -3.11 1.22
C GLU A 126 20.05 -4.36 1.55
N TYR A 127 18.77 -4.40 1.13
CA TYR A 127 17.82 -5.48 1.40
C TYR A 127 17.60 -6.35 0.17
N THR A 128 17.36 -7.64 0.39
CA THR A 128 16.91 -8.55 -0.67
C THR A 128 15.48 -8.21 -1.11
N ARG A 129 15.09 -8.67 -2.30
CA ARG A 129 13.70 -8.49 -2.78
C ARG A 129 12.68 -9.13 -1.85
N LEU A 130 13.01 -10.28 -1.27
CA LEU A 130 12.16 -10.93 -0.28
C LEU A 130 11.98 -10.08 0.99
N GLU A 131 13.06 -9.48 1.51
CA GLU A 131 12.99 -8.60 2.69
C GLU A 131 12.14 -7.37 2.43
N LEU A 132 12.26 -6.75 1.24
CA LEU A 132 11.42 -5.63 0.82
C LEU A 132 9.95 -6.02 0.78
N ILE A 133 9.60 -7.13 0.11
CA ILE A 133 8.22 -7.62 0.00
C ILE A 133 7.62 -7.92 1.39
N LEU A 134 8.34 -8.68 2.22
CA LEU A 134 7.87 -9.02 3.57
C LEU A 134 7.79 -7.79 4.47
N GLY A 135 8.70 -6.83 4.30
CA GLY A 135 8.65 -5.54 4.97
C GLY A 135 7.36 -4.80 4.63
N GLN A 136 7.03 -4.75 3.34
CA GLN A 136 5.81 -4.10 2.88
C GLN A 136 4.54 -4.83 3.34
N PHE A 137 4.51 -6.17 3.41
CA PHE A 137 3.35 -6.87 3.96
C PHE A 137 3.03 -6.44 5.39
N ARG A 138 4.04 -6.33 6.26
CA ARG A 138 3.84 -5.86 7.64
C ARG A 138 3.38 -4.41 7.69
N HIS A 139 4.02 -3.54 6.92
CA HIS A 139 3.70 -2.12 6.87
C HIS A 139 2.28 -1.86 6.37
N GLN A 140 1.89 -2.50 5.27
CA GLN A 140 0.56 -2.38 4.69
C GLN A 140 -0.53 -2.82 5.67
N MET A 141 -0.37 -3.98 6.30
CA MET A 141 -1.39 -4.49 7.23
C MET A 141 -1.49 -3.65 8.50
N TRP A 142 -0.39 -3.06 8.95
CA TRP A 142 -0.43 -2.10 10.04
C TRP A 142 -1.27 -0.86 9.68
N HIS A 143 -1.05 -0.29 8.48
CA HIS A 143 -1.82 0.87 8.01
C HIS A 143 -3.28 0.55 7.68
N VAL A 144 -3.58 -0.63 7.13
CA VAL A 144 -4.97 -1.08 6.95
C VAL A 144 -5.69 -1.16 8.29
N GLY A 145 -5.06 -1.75 9.31
CA GLY A 145 -5.63 -1.81 10.66
C GLY A 145 -5.84 -0.43 11.28
N LEU A 146 -4.85 0.46 11.19
CA LEU A 146 -4.94 1.83 11.70
C LEU A 146 -6.07 2.61 11.02
N SER A 147 -6.13 2.60 9.70
CA SER A 147 -7.16 3.31 8.94
C SER A 147 -8.56 2.73 9.19
N SER A 148 -8.66 1.41 9.43
CA SER A 148 -9.93 0.78 9.84
C SER A 148 -10.37 1.26 11.22
N ALA A 149 -9.45 1.40 12.17
CA ALA A 149 -9.76 1.92 13.49
C ALA A 149 -10.22 3.40 13.43
N ILE A 150 -9.53 4.23 12.65
CA ILE A 150 -9.92 5.64 12.42
C ILE A 150 -11.34 5.70 11.83
N THR A 151 -11.62 4.89 10.80
CA THR A 151 -12.95 4.82 10.16
C THR A 151 -14.03 4.37 11.15
N PHE A 152 -13.73 3.35 11.98
CA PHE A 152 -14.66 2.88 12.99
C PHE A 152 -14.97 3.95 14.03
N GLU A 153 -14.00 4.71 14.50
CA GLU A 153 -14.25 5.80 15.44
C GLU A 153 -15.17 6.87 14.85
N GLY A 154 -15.00 7.24 13.58
CA GLY A 154 -15.82 8.23 12.89
C GLY A 154 -17.21 7.71 12.50
N LYS A 155 -17.26 6.57 11.80
CA LYS A 155 -18.49 6.06 11.15
C LYS A 155 -19.11 4.86 11.83
N LYS A 156 -18.46 4.24 12.80
CA LYS A 156 -18.84 2.94 13.43
C LYS A 156 -18.98 1.80 12.43
N ILE A 157 -18.17 1.81 11.38
CA ILE A 157 -18.10 0.78 10.33
C ILE A 157 -16.76 0.08 10.40
N TRP A 158 -16.76 -1.26 10.49
CA TRP A 158 -15.58 -2.09 10.30
C TRP A 158 -15.48 -2.59 8.87
N ASN A 159 -14.30 -2.52 8.30
CA ASN A 159 -14.03 -3.17 7.02
C ASN A 159 -13.99 -4.69 7.20
N GLU A 160 -14.45 -5.41 6.20
CA GLU A 160 -14.21 -6.85 6.14
C GLU A 160 -12.70 -7.11 5.92
N PHE A 161 -12.19 -8.08 6.68
CA PHE A 161 -10.82 -8.54 6.51
C PHE A 161 -10.81 -9.82 5.65
N THR A 162 -10.17 -9.75 4.49
CA THR A 162 -9.95 -10.91 3.62
C THR A 162 -8.69 -11.65 4.04
N GLY A 163 -8.86 -12.90 4.52
CA GLY A 163 -7.77 -13.80 4.86
C GLY A 163 -7.62 -14.93 3.84
N LEU A 164 -6.94 -16.02 4.24
CA LEU A 164 -6.68 -17.19 3.38
C LEU A 164 -7.93 -17.84 2.77
N ASN A 165 -9.08 -17.75 3.43
CA ASN A 165 -10.33 -18.26 2.88
C ASN A 165 -10.82 -17.45 1.66
N GLY A 166 -10.50 -16.16 1.60
CA GLY A 166 -10.75 -15.31 0.43
C GLY A 166 -9.96 -15.79 -0.78
N LEU A 167 -8.67 -16.08 -0.59
CA LEU A 167 -7.82 -16.65 -1.64
C LEU A 167 -8.39 -17.95 -2.22
N ARG A 168 -8.88 -18.87 -1.36
CA ARG A 168 -9.49 -20.13 -1.81
C ARG A 168 -10.74 -19.92 -2.68
N LYS A 169 -11.55 -18.90 -2.37
CA LYS A 169 -12.71 -18.54 -3.20
C LYS A 169 -12.26 -18.02 -4.57
N MET A 170 -11.25 -17.13 -4.61
CA MET A 170 -10.72 -16.57 -5.86
C MET A 170 -10.11 -17.63 -6.77
N ILE A 171 -9.35 -18.59 -6.22
CA ILE A 171 -8.73 -19.68 -7.00
C ILE A 171 -9.80 -20.62 -7.60
N LYS A 172 -10.93 -20.84 -6.91
CA LYS A 172 -12.04 -21.68 -7.41
C LYS A 172 -12.89 -20.99 -8.47
N MET A 173 -12.79 -19.67 -8.62
CA MET A 173 -13.57 -18.89 -9.59
C MET A 173 -12.79 -18.63 -10.91
N LYS A 174 -11.51 -19.00 -10.97
CA LYS A 174 -10.67 -19.01 -12.18
C LYS A 174 -10.59 -20.42 -12.77
#